data_6e28f34cfec1dad626665fc1a77d0d76
#
_entry.id   6e28f34cfec1dad626665fc1a77d0d76
#
_cell.length_a   1.000
_cell.length_b   1.000
_cell.length_c   1.000
_cell.angle_alpha   90.00
_cell.angle_beta   90.00
_cell.angle_gamma   90.00
#
_symmetry.space_group_name_H-M   'P 1'
#
loop_
_entity.id
_entity.type
_entity.pdbx_description
1 polymer ?
#
loop_
_entity_poly.entity_id
_entity_poly.type
_entity_poly.pdbx_seq_one_letter_code
_entity_poly.pdbx_strand_id
1 'polypeptide(L)'
;KIRVYSENDAADIPWGECGAEYIIDATGAYCTTEKAMAHIRGGAKKVIISAPAKDQDTPTFVMGVNHELYQSAMQVVSNASCTTNCLAPICKVLEDNYGIEYGLMSTIHSATAKQKVVDCRSLKDWRTGRAVFGNLIPSSTGAAKAISLVIPALKDRMNGISYRVPTSDVSIVDL
;
A
#
# COMPACT_ATOMS: atom_id res chain seq x y z
N LYS A 1 -9.77 1.52 27.60
CA LYS A 1 -9.09 2.82 27.39
C LYS A 1 -7.98 2.61 26.36
N ILE A 2 -7.88 3.53 25.38
CA ILE A 2 -6.81 3.57 24.39
C ILE A 2 -5.87 4.71 24.78
N ARG A 3 -4.55 4.46 24.80
CA ARG A 3 -3.55 5.51 24.97
C ARG A 3 -3.30 6.18 23.61
N VAL A 4 -3.14 7.50 23.61
CA VAL A 4 -2.82 8.30 22.46
C VAL A 4 -1.54 9.07 22.76
N TYR A 5 -0.59 9.04 21.84
CA TYR A 5 0.65 9.81 21.88
C TYR A 5 0.64 10.85 20.77
N SER A 6 1.33 11.98 20.97
CA SER A 6 1.43 13.07 20.01
C SER A 6 2.90 13.45 19.86
N GLU A 7 3.64 12.61 19.14
CA GLU A 7 5.07 12.78 18.88
C GLU A 7 5.29 13.05 17.38
N ASN A 8 6.28 13.88 17.08
CA ASN A 8 6.63 14.21 15.70
C ASN A 8 7.50 13.13 15.03
N ASP A 9 8.34 12.45 15.80
CA ASP A 9 9.17 11.33 15.33
C ASP A 9 8.68 10.04 15.97
N ALA A 10 8.57 9.00 15.17
CA ALA A 10 8.16 7.68 15.63
C ALA A 10 9.15 7.07 16.64
N ALA A 11 10.40 7.51 16.63
CA ALA A 11 11.41 7.08 17.61
C ALA A 11 11.14 7.59 19.04
N ASP A 12 10.40 8.70 19.16
CA ASP A 12 10.06 9.31 20.45
C ASP A 12 8.81 8.71 21.08
N ILE A 13 8.07 7.88 20.35
CA ILE A 13 6.89 7.18 20.88
C ILE A 13 7.38 6.03 21.76
N PRO A 14 6.99 5.98 23.04
CA PRO A 14 7.52 5.00 23.99
C PRO A 14 6.82 3.63 23.86
N TRP A 15 6.98 2.97 22.70
CA TRP A 15 6.36 1.68 22.43
C TRP A 15 6.74 0.61 23.44
N GLY A 16 8.01 0.58 23.86
CA GLY A 16 8.50 -0.35 24.85
C GLY A 16 7.84 -0.18 26.23
N GLU A 17 7.59 1.06 26.66
CA GLU A 17 6.97 1.38 27.95
C GLU A 17 5.49 1.01 27.99
N CYS A 18 4.79 1.16 26.85
CA CYS A 18 3.37 0.78 26.76
C CYS A 18 3.15 -0.68 26.39
N GLY A 19 4.23 -1.45 26.14
CA GLY A 19 4.19 -2.86 25.79
C GLY A 19 3.69 -3.15 24.38
N ALA A 20 3.77 -2.16 23.46
CA ALA A 20 3.38 -2.32 22.05
C ALA A 20 4.52 -2.97 21.26
N GLU A 21 4.41 -4.26 21.01
CA GLU A 21 5.43 -5.03 20.29
C GLU A 21 5.29 -4.95 18.76
N TYR A 22 4.07 -4.87 18.26
CA TYR A 22 3.72 -4.84 16.84
C TYR A 22 3.10 -3.49 16.49
N ILE A 23 3.72 -2.78 15.57
CA ILE A 23 3.26 -1.47 15.12
C ILE A 23 2.73 -1.57 13.69
N ILE A 24 1.53 -1.07 13.47
CA ILE A 24 0.98 -0.88 12.14
C ILE A 24 1.18 0.59 11.77
N ASP A 25 2.12 0.85 10.84
CA ASP A 25 2.32 2.19 10.32
C ASP A 25 1.35 2.45 9.16
N ALA A 26 0.36 3.29 9.41
CA ALA A 26 -0.63 3.73 8.42
C ALA A 26 -0.45 5.21 8.02
N THR A 27 0.69 5.81 8.33
CA THR A 27 0.96 7.24 8.09
C THR A 27 1.32 7.56 6.65
N GLY A 28 1.92 6.59 5.92
CA GLY A 28 2.51 6.80 4.60
C GLY A 28 3.83 7.59 4.61
N ALA A 29 4.38 7.91 5.80
CA ALA A 29 5.64 8.62 5.98
C ALA A 29 6.83 7.65 6.06
N TYR A 30 6.66 6.54 6.75
CA TYR A 30 7.70 5.55 7.05
C TYR A 30 7.65 4.35 6.09
N CYS A 31 7.58 4.61 4.78
CA CYS A 31 7.40 3.58 3.75
C CYS A 31 8.72 2.94 3.27
N THR A 32 9.77 2.95 4.05
CA THR A 32 11.03 2.24 3.79
C THR A 32 11.50 1.56 5.07
N THR A 33 12.27 0.47 4.95
CA THR A 33 12.85 -0.20 6.11
C THR A 33 13.63 0.78 6.99
N GLU A 34 14.51 1.60 6.38
CA GLU A 34 15.31 2.59 7.11
C GLU A 34 14.47 3.54 7.96
N LYS A 35 13.41 4.11 7.38
CA LYS A 35 12.52 5.03 8.11
C LYS A 35 11.70 4.30 9.17
N ALA A 36 11.13 3.16 8.83
CA ALA A 36 10.29 2.38 9.74
C ALA A 36 11.05 1.88 10.98
N MET A 37 12.39 1.75 10.89
CA MET A 37 13.25 1.46 12.05
C MET A 37 13.16 2.52 13.16
N ALA A 38 12.59 3.70 12.92
CA ALA A 38 12.28 4.66 13.96
C ALA A 38 11.36 4.05 15.04
N HIS A 39 10.34 3.30 14.64
CA HIS A 39 9.46 2.61 15.59
C HIS A 39 10.20 1.54 16.40
N ILE A 40 11.17 0.85 15.79
CA ILE A 40 12.00 -0.14 16.51
C ILE A 40 12.85 0.56 17.57
N ARG A 41 13.43 1.76 17.25
CA ARG A 41 14.16 2.57 18.22
C ARG A 41 13.27 3.03 19.38
N GLY A 42 11.96 3.27 19.13
CA GLY A 42 10.96 3.56 20.16
C GLY A 42 10.57 2.35 21.04
N GLY A 43 11.13 1.16 20.76
CA GLY A 43 10.94 -0.04 21.57
C GLY A 43 9.99 -1.09 20.98
N ALA A 44 9.50 -0.89 19.76
CA ALA A 44 8.72 -1.92 19.05
C ALA A 44 9.61 -3.10 18.63
N LYS A 45 9.00 -4.28 18.45
CA LYS A 45 9.70 -5.47 17.92
C LYS A 45 9.50 -5.63 16.42
N LYS A 46 8.34 -5.23 15.90
CA LYS A 46 7.94 -5.40 14.50
C LYS A 46 7.18 -4.19 14.00
N VAL A 47 7.38 -3.87 12.72
CA VAL A 47 6.63 -2.82 12.02
C VAL A 47 6.00 -3.39 10.76
N ILE A 48 4.70 -3.17 10.60
CA ILE A 48 3.94 -3.52 9.41
C ILE A 48 3.53 -2.22 8.74
N ILE A 49 4.12 -1.93 7.58
CA ILE A 49 3.78 -0.76 6.79
C ILE A 49 2.49 -1.07 6.01
N SER A 50 1.40 -0.34 6.27
CA SER A 50 0.12 -0.52 5.57
C SER A 50 0.06 0.25 4.24
N ALA A 51 1.19 0.29 3.52
CA ALA A 51 1.36 0.98 2.24
C ALA A 51 2.44 0.27 1.43
N PRO A 52 2.50 0.47 0.09
CA PRO A 52 3.61 -0.03 -0.70
C PRO A 52 4.95 0.50 -0.21
N ALA A 53 5.91 -0.38 -0.07
CA ALA A 53 7.29 0.02 0.21
C ALA A 53 7.84 0.90 -0.94
N LYS A 54 8.70 1.85 -0.59
CA LYS A 54 9.34 2.78 -1.53
C LYS A 54 10.81 2.45 -1.77
N ASP A 55 11.32 1.41 -1.13
CA ASP A 55 12.65 0.83 -1.31
C ASP A 55 12.51 -0.61 -1.85
N GLN A 56 13.66 -1.23 -2.12
CA GLN A 56 13.74 -2.63 -2.55
C GLN A 56 14.02 -3.60 -1.40
N ASP A 57 14.41 -3.07 -0.24
CA ASP A 57 14.85 -3.86 0.92
C ASP A 57 13.69 -4.30 1.81
N THR A 58 12.56 -3.60 1.73
CA THR A 58 11.38 -3.92 2.54
C THR A 58 10.61 -5.09 1.94
N PRO A 59 10.60 -6.28 2.59
CA PRO A 59 9.81 -7.40 2.13
C PRO A 59 8.32 -7.04 2.05
N THR A 60 7.69 -7.39 0.94
CA THR A 60 6.28 -7.09 0.68
C THR A 60 5.48 -8.37 0.62
N PHE A 61 4.37 -8.42 1.37
CA PHE A 61 3.51 -9.59 1.49
C PHE A 61 2.06 -9.27 1.15
N VAL A 62 1.42 -10.26 0.52
CA VAL A 62 -0.04 -10.32 0.36
C VAL A 62 -0.50 -11.68 0.89
N MET A 63 -1.45 -11.68 1.82
CA MET A 63 -1.99 -12.90 2.40
C MET A 63 -2.63 -13.79 1.33
N GLY A 64 -2.36 -15.08 1.39
CA GLY A 64 -2.82 -16.06 0.39
C GLY A 64 -1.98 -16.07 -0.90
N VAL A 65 -0.98 -15.20 -1.06
CA VAL A 65 -0.12 -15.13 -2.26
C VAL A 65 1.31 -15.55 -1.95
N ASN A 66 1.99 -14.83 -1.07
CA ASN A 66 3.41 -15.07 -0.73
C ASN A 66 3.70 -14.97 0.77
N HIS A 67 2.69 -15.01 1.62
CA HIS A 67 2.85 -14.84 3.07
C HIS A 67 3.68 -15.96 3.72
N GLU A 68 3.75 -17.12 3.10
CA GLU A 68 4.58 -18.26 3.55
C GLU A 68 6.08 -17.96 3.51
N LEU A 69 6.49 -16.94 2.74
CA LEU A 69 7.88 -16.48 2.67
C LEU A 69 8.28 -15.61 3.88
N TYR A 70 7.34 -15.28 4.77
CA TYR A 70 7.63 -14.49 5.95
C TYR A 70 8.55 -15.25 6.91
N GLN A 71 9.54 -14.54 7.42
CA GLN A 71 10.48 -15.07 8.42
C GLN A 71 10.41 -14.21 9.69
N SER A 72 10.45 -14.86 10.84
CA SER A 72 10.36 -14.18 12.14
C SER A 72 11.50 -13.19 12.39
N ALA A 73 12.62 -13.32 11.70
CA ALA A 73 13.74 -12.35 11.76
C ALA A 73 13.42 -11.00 11.09
N MET A 74 12.44 -10.92 10.19
CA MET A 74 12.04 -9.69 9.52
C MET A 74 11.39 -8.73 10.50
N GLN A 75 12.04 -7.59 10.77
CA GLN A 75 11.53 -6.58 11.70
C GLN A 75 10.55 -5.60 11.04
N VAL A 76 10.76 -5.31 9.76
CA VAL A 76 9.91 -4.39 8.98
C VAL A 76 9.41 -5.14 7.75
N VAL A 77 8.09 -5.08 7.51
CA VAL A 77 7.45 -5.66 6.34
C VAL A 77 6.38 -4.70 5.80
N SER A 78 6.08 -4.81 4.51
CA SER A 78 4.99 -4.07 3.87
C SER A 78 3.82 -5.02 3.57
N ASN A 79 2.61 -4.57 3.84
CA ASN A 79 1.37 -5.25 3.43
C ASN A 79 0.85 -4.77 2.07
N ALA A 80 1.72 -4.21 1.22
CA ALA A 80 1.38 -3.69 -0.10
C ALA A 80 0.28 -2.60 -0.09
N SER A 81 -0.41 -2.40 -1.22
CA SER A 81 -1.54 -1.48 -1.35
C SER A 81 -2.88 -2.21 -1.31
N CYS A 82 -3.96 -1.48 -1.07
CA CYS A 82 -5.32 -2.01 -1.16
C CYS A 82 -5.61 -2.64 -2.53
N THR A 83 -5.22 -1.97 -3.62
CA THR A 83 -5.40 -2.49 -4.98
C THR A 83 -4.54 -3.75 -5.21
N THR A 84 -3.31 -3.78 -4.71
CA THR A 84 -2.46 -4.98 -4.82
C THR A 84 -3.05 -6.15 -4.03
N ASN A 85 -3.62 -5.91 -2.85
CA ASN A 85 -4.27 -6.95 -2.06
C ASN A 85 -5.54 -7.50 -2.73
N CYS A 86 -6.24 -6.71 -3.53
CA CYS A 86 -7.35 -7.18 -4.35
C CYS A 86 -6.86 -7.99 -5.56
N LEU A 87 -5.89 -7.44 -6.30
CA LEU A 87 -5.45 -7.97 -7.59
C LEU A 87 -4.59 -9.23 -7.45
N ALA A 88 -3.66 -9.27 -6.48
CA ALA A 88 -2.69 -10.35 -6.40
C ALA A 88 -3.30 -11.73 -6.14
N PRO A 89 -4.31 -11.92 -5.27
CA PRO A 89 -4.95 -13.22 -5.11
C PRO A 89 -5.65 -13.71 -6.39
N ILE A 90 -6.27 -12.80 -7.15
CA ILE A 90 -6.91 -13.12 -8.43
C ILE A 90 -5.85 -13.55 -9.44
N CYS A 91 -4.78 -12.76 -9.57
CA CYS A 91 -3.67 -13.11 -10.45
C CYS A 91 -3.00 -14.43 -10.05
N LYS A 92 -2.88 -14.71 -8.75
CA LYS A 92 -2.30 -15.97 -8.26
C LYS A 92 -3.12 -17.17 -8.72
N VAL A 93 -4.44 -17.12 -8.59
CA VAL A 93 -5.33 -18.20 -9.04
C VAL A 93 -5.23 -18.39 -10.56
N LEU A 94 -5.25 -17.30 -11.32
CA LEU A 94 -5.17 -17.37 -12.78
C LEU A 94 -3.80 -17.87 -13.25
N GLU A 95 -2.70 -17.37 -12.68
CA GLU A 95 -1.35 -17.78 -13.04
C GLU A 95 -1.11 -19.26 -12.73
N ASP A 96 -1.52 -19.72 -11.55
CA ASP A 96 -1.30 -21.11 -11.11
C ASP A 96 -2.08 -22.14 -11.95
N ASN A 97 -3.24 -21.75 -12.49
CA ASN A 97 -4.12 -22.70 -13.20
C ASN A 97 -4.06 -22.59 -14.73
N TYR A 98 -3.81 -21.39 -15.26
CA TYR A 98 -3.92 -21.13 -16.70
C TYR A 98 -2.69 -20.42 -17.27
N GLY A 99 -1.89 -19.78 -16.45
CA GLY A 99 -0.86 -18.84 -16.86
C GLY A 99 -1.43 -17.50 -17.34
N ILE A 100 -0.67 -16.42 -17.16
CA ILE A 100 -1.02 -15.09 -17.63
C ILE A 100 0.06 -14.64 -18.61
N GLU A 101 -0.29 -14.44 -19.88
CA GLU A 101 0.64 -13.82 -20.86
C GLU A 101 0.75 -12.32 -20.60
N TYR A 102 -0.37 -11.62 -20.58
CA TYR A 102 -0.48 -10.18 -20.29
C TYR A 102 -1.76 -9.88 -19.55
N GLY A 103 -1.71 -8.88 -18.69
CA GLY A 103 -2.88 -8.40 -17.95
C GLY A 103 -2.95 -6.87 -17.98
N LEU A 104 -4.16 -6.34 -18.19
CA LEU A 104 -4.48 -4.92 -18.05
C LEU A 104 -5.52 -4.75 -16.97
N MET A 105 -5.17 -4.00 -15.94
CA MET A 105 -6.05 -3.76 -14.82
C MET A 105 -6.56 -2.32 -14.83
N SER A 106 -7.87 -2.15 -14.67
CA SER A 106 -8.49 -0.87 -14.33
C SER A 106 -8.99 -0.92 -12.90
N THR A 107 -8.65 0.09 -12.08
CA THR A 107 -9.27 0.22 -10.76
C THR A 107 -10.16 1.44 -10.70
N ILE A 108 -11.43 1.23 -10.39
CA ILE A 108 -12.42 2.25 -10.09
C ILE A 108 -12.38 2.46 -8.57
N HIS A 109 -11.71 3.51 -8.14
CA HIS A 109 -11.26 3.64 -6.76
C HIS A 109 -11.99 4.78 -6.03
N SER A 110 -12.42 4.49 -4.82
CA SER A 110 -13.00 5.49 -3.93
C SER A 110 -12.08 6.70 -3.71
N ALA A 111 -12.67 7.81 -3.28
CA ALA A 111 -11.96 9.01 -2.88
C ALA A 111 -11.00 8.71 -1.72
N THR A 112 -9.84 9.36 -1.73
CA THR A 112 -8.86 9.29 -0.63
C THR A 112 -8.40 10.70 -0.29
N ALA A 113 -7.68 10.86 0.81
CA ALA A 113 -7.11 12.14 1.24
C ALA A 113 -6.20 12.82 0.18
N LYS A 114 -5.81 12.10 -0.87
CA LYS A 114 -5.07 12.64 -2.00
C LYS A 114 -5.90 13.56 -2.88
N GLN A 115 -7.19 13.27 -3.05
CA GLN A 115 -8.12 14.08 -3.82
C GLN A 115 -8.51 15.33 -3.03
N LYS A 116 -8.94 16.36 -3.76
CA LYS A 116 -9.38 17.64 -3.19
C LYS A 116 -10.89 17.68 -3.05
N VAL A 117 -11.37 18.47 -2.09
CA VAL A 117 -12.82 18.74 -1.92
C VAL A 117 -13.29 19.70 -2.99
N VAL A 118 -12.50 20.74 -3.29
CA VAL A 118 -12.73 21.73 -4.35
C VAL A 118 -11.51 21.77 -5.27
N ASP A 119 -11.71 22.19 -6.52
CA ASP A 119 -10.62 22.34 -7.48
C ASP A 119 -9.52 23.25 -6.93
N CYS A 120 -8.30 22.78 -6.95
CA CYS A 120 -7.15 23.56 -6.54
C CYS A 120 -5.87 23.11 -7.25
N ARG A 121 -4.83 23.94 -7.14
CA ARG A 121 -3.52 23.64 -7.72
C ARG A 121 -2.92 22.38 -7.10
N SER A 122 -2.39 21.50 -7.94
CA SER A 122 -1.54 20.37 -7.55
C SER A 122 -0.19 20.45 -8.25
N LEU A 123 0.91 20.39 -7.49
CA LEU A 123 2.26 20.54 -8.05
C LEU A 123 2.82 19.23 -8.64
N LYS A 124 2.34 18.08 -8.16
CA LYS A 124 2.88 16.77 -8.56
C LYS A 124 2.13 16.14 -9.73
N ASP A 125 0.83 16.26 -9.74
CA ASP A 125 -0.07 15.74 -10.78
C ASP A 125 -1.30 16.64 -10.84
N TRP A 126 -1.47 17.33 -11.94
CA TRP A 126 -2.57 18.30 -12.12
C TRP A 126 -3.94 17.66 -11.94
N ARG A 127 -4.09 16.37 -12.34
CA ARG A 127 -5.35 15.64 -12.17
C ARG A 127 -5.75 15.49 -10.71
N THR A 128 -4.79 15.34 -9.79
CA THR A 128 -5.08 15.27 -8.35
C THR A 128 -5.53 16.59 -7.74
N GLY A 129 -5.44 17.70 -8.49
CA GLY A 129 -5.98 19.00 -8.11
C GLY A 129 -7.49 19.14 -8.33
N ARG A 130 -8.13 18.21 -9.06
CA ARG A 130 -9.56 18.25 -9.30
C ARG A 130 -10.34 17.81 -8.05
N ALA A 131 -11.50 18.43 -7.87
CA ALA A 131 -12.46 18.05 -6.85
C ALA A 131 -12.94 16.61 -7.10
N VAL A 132 -12.90 15.76 -6.08
CA VAL A 132 -13.31 14.37 -6.21
C VAL A 132 -14.81 14.23 -6.41
N PHE A 133 -15.60 15.07 -5.76
CA PHE A 133 -17.05 15.04 -5.92
C PHE A 133 -17.47 15.67 -7.24
N GLY A 134 -18.06 14.87 -8.13
CA GLY A 134 -18.50 15.30 -9.45
C GLY A 134 -17.49 15.04 -10.59
N ASN A 135 -16.35 14.41 -10.34
CA ASN A 135 -15.35 14.09 -11.37
C ASN A 135 -14.97 12.62 -11.38
N LEU A 136 -14.64 12.12 -12.58
CA LEU A 136 -13.89 10.89 -12.79
C LEU A 136 -12.44 11.30 -13.04
N ILE A 137 -11.52 10.96 -12.12
CA ILE A 137 -10.15 11.47 -12.16
C ILE A 137 -9.19 10.32 -12.51
N PRO A 138 -8.65 10.26 -13.75
CA PRO A 138 -7.64 9.29 -14.10
C PRO A 138 -6.36 9.51 -13.29
N SER A 139 -5.76 8.45 -12.82
CA SER A 139 -4.53 8.48 -12.02
C SER A 139 -3.63 7.30 -12.41
N SER A 140 -2.33 7.50 -12.31
CA SER A 140 -1.40 6.38 -12.40
C SER A 140 -1.53 5.49 -11.16
N THR A 141 -1.30 4.20 -11.33
CA THR A 141 -1.23 3.24 -10.24
C THR A 141 0.04 2.41 -10.33
N GLY A 142 0.69 2.21 -9.20
CA GLY A 142 1.81 1.28 -9.10
C GLY A 142 1.39 -0.16 -8.81
N ALA A 143 0.09 -0.42 -8.60
CA ALA A 143 -0.39 -1.72 -8.16
C ALA A 143 -0.08 -2.85 -9.16
N ALA A 144 -0.26 -2.60 -10.46
CA ALA A 144 0.07 -3.59 -11.50
C ALA A 144 1.56 -3.93 -11.53
N LYS A 145 2.43 -2.94 -11.33
CA LYS A 145 3.88 -3.17 -11.22
C LYS A 145 4.25 -3.87 -9.92
N ALA A 146 3.56 -3.54 -8.83
CA ALA A 146 3.80 -4.14 -7.52
C ALA A 146 3.43 -5.63 -7.45
N ILE A 147 2.61 -6.13 -8.38
CA ILE A 147 2.32 -7.57 -8.50
C ILE A 147 3.60 -8.39 -8.64
N SER A 148 4.59 -7.92 -9.38
CA SER A 148 5.86 -8.63 -9.55
C SER A 148 6.67 -8.81 -8.26
N LEU A 149 6.39 -8.02 -7.22
CA LEU A 149 7.04 -8.17 -5.91
C LEU A 149 6.49 -9.38 -5.15
N VAL A 150 5.25 -9.76 -5.40
CA VAL A 150 4.56 -10.86 -4.70
C VAL A 150 4.33 -12.08 -5.60
N ILE A 151 4.30 -11.89 -6.93
CA ILE A 151 4.24 -12.94 -7.96
C ILE A 151 5.31 -12.65 -9.00
N PRO A 152 6.57 -13.05 -8.78
CA PRO A 152 7.69 -12.72 -9.68
C PRO A 152 7.50 -13.17 -11.14
N ALA A 153 6.74 -14.23 -11.38
CA ALA A 153 6.40 -14.71 -12.72
C ALA A 153 5.68 -13.65 -13.58
N LEU A 154 4.98 -12.72 -12.97
CA LEU A 154 4.22 -11.65 -13.66
C LEU A 154 5.03 -10.37 -13.89
N LYS A 155 6.35 -10.42 -13.71
CA LYS A 155 7.21 -9.28 -14.00
C LYS A 155 7.05 -8.83 -15.45
N ASP A 156 6.80 -7.52 -15.63
CA ASP A 156 6.62 -6.86 -16.92
C ASP A 156 5.41 -7.34 -17.76
N ARG A 157 4.57 -8.24 -17.21
CA ARG A 157 3.35 -8.74 -17.87
C ARG A 157 2.08 -8.00 -17.47
N MET A 158 2.15 -7.17 -16.41
CA MET A 158 0.98 -6.47 -15.88
C MET A 158 1.10 -4.97 -16.06
N ASN A 159 0.00 -4.35 -16.52
CA ASN A 159 -0.14 -2.90 -16.58
C ASN A 159 -1.49 -2.47 -16.00
N GLY A 160 -1.67 -1.18 -15.74
CA GLY A 160 -2.95 -0.72 -15.21
C GLY A 160 -3.10 0.78 -15.10
N ILE A 161 -4.37 1.16 -14.96
CA ILE A 161 -4.81 2.54 -14.75
C ILE A 161 -5.77 2.61 -13.57
N SER A 162 -5.82 3.76 -12.91
CA SER A 162 -6.73 4.04 -11.82
C SER A 162 -7.66 5.19 -12.18
N TYR A 163 -8.93 5.05 -11.85
CA TYR A 163 -9.91 6.13 -11.88
C TYR A 163 -10.42 6.40 -10.47
N ARG A 164 -10.21 7.63 -10.00
CA ARG A 164 -10.82 8.09 -8.75
C ARG A 164 -12.23 8.55 -9.04
N VAL A 165 -13.18 8.06 -8.26
CA VAL A 165 -14.61 8.32 -8.45
C VAL A 165 -15.22 8.92 -7.18
N PRO A 166 -16.36 9.62 -7.27
CA PRO A 166 -16.98 10.33 -6.14
C PRO A 166 -17.74 9.37 -5.21
N THR A 167 -17.08 8.32 -4.75
CA THR A 167 -17.57 7.40 -3.71
C THR A 167 -16.68 7.51 -2.47
N SER A 168 -17.29 7.43 -1.31
CA SER A 168 -16.58 7.55 -0.04
C SER A 168 -15.86 6.26 0.35
N ASP A 169 -16.35 5.12 -0.09
CA ASP A 169 -15.81 3.81 0.27
C ASP A 169 -16.00 2.81 -0.88
N VAL A 170 -15.35 1.67 -0.77
CA VAL A 170 -15.22 0.55 -1.69
C VAL A 170 -14.60 0.92 -3.05
N SER A 171 -13.92 -0.02 -3.65
CA SER A 171 -13.28 0.10 -4.96
C SER A 171 -13.44 -1.20 -5.74
N ILE A 172 -13.37 -1.11 -7.07
CA ILE A 172 -13.46 -2.24 -7.97
C ILE A 172 -12.13 -2.38 -8.71
N VAL A 173 -11.72 -3.62 -8.92
CA VAL A 173 -10.67 -3.98 -9.87
C VAL A 173 -11.33 -4.75 -11.02
N ASP A 174 -11.11 -4.28 -12.23
CA ASP A 174 -11.45 -4.92 -13.48
C ASP A 174 -10.16 -5.41 -14.15
N LEU A 175 -10.08 -6.71 -14.42
CA LEU A 175 -8.90 -7.40 -14.94
C LEU A 175 -9.24 -8.09 -16.23
#